data_7453541bf18ec7a881ddf3d391a85dd5
#
_entry.id   7453541bf18ec7a881ddf3d391a85dd5
#
_cell.length_a   1.000
_cell.length_b   1.000
_cell.length_c   1.000
_cell.angle_alpha   90.00
_cell.angle_beta   90.00
_cell.angle_gamma   90.00
#
_symmetry.space_group_name_H-M   'P 1'
#
loop_
_entity.id
_entity.type
_entity.pdbx_description
1 polymer ?
#
loop_
_entity_poly.entity_id
_entity_poly.type
_entity_poly.pdbx_seq_one_letter_code
_entity_poly.pdbx_strand_id
1 'polypeptide(L)'
;MRVFWHYMTQLVSPIHMHTSMFTKSIKFLASEEQAKRWLPLIDNFNILGCYAQTEMGHGSNVAGIETTATFDIKKNEWVIHTPSIRAYKFWPGNLGRHSTHAVTFARVIVSDNDYGVLPFMIPIRSRKDHLPYSGVKVGDIGTKMGYDTMDNGYLAFDHYRVPADALLKRFVNVDSEGNFELRGDPRAIY
;
A
#
# COMPACT_ATOMS: atom_id res chain seq x y z
N MET A 1 22.58 12.49 -13.91
CA MET A 1 21.33 12.46 -13.13
C MET A 1 21.20 13.62 -12.12
N ARG A 2 22.24 14.00 -11.33
CA ARG A 2 22.17 15.13 -10.37
C ARG A 2 21.87 16.50 -11.02
N VAL A 3 22.41 16.78 -12.20
CA VAL A 3 22.20 18.05 -12.91
C VAL A 3 20.75 18.21 -13.38
N PHE A 4 20.13 17.14 -13.88
CA PHE A 4 18.73 17.14 -14.28
C PHE A 4 17.79 17.55 -13.13
N TRP A 5 17.99 17.01 -11.93
CA TRP A 5 17.17 17.35 -10.75
C TRP A 5 17.36 18.79 -10.28
N HIS A 6 18.53 19.39 -10.50
CA HIS A 6 18.77 20.77 -10.11
C HIS A 6 17.94 21.77 -10.93
N TYR A 7 17.74 21.51 -12.21
CA TYR A 7 16.89 22.34 -13.08
C TYR A 7 15.40 22.01 -13.03
N MET A 8 15.05 20.81 -12.55
CA MET A 8 13.68 20.29 -12.51
C MET A 8 13.08 20.35 -11.08
N THR A 9 13.56 21.24 -10.23
CA THR A 9 13.22 21.34 -8.81
C THR A 9 11.72 21.51 -8.52
N GLN A 10 10.93 21.94 -9.48
CA GLN A 10 9.48 22.06 -9.35
C GLN A 10 8.70 20.89 -10.01
N LEU A 11 9.39 20.03 -10.75
CA LEU A 11 8.77 18.91 -11.46
C LEU A 11 9.07 17.60 -10.72
N VAL A 12 8.29 17.29 -9.70
CA VAL A 12 8.37 15.99 -9.05
C VAL A 12 7.74 14.95 -9.97
N SER A 13 8.56 14.02 -10.47
CA SER A 13 8.06 12.94 -11.32
C SER A 13 7.31 11.90 -10.48
N PRO A 14 6.11 11.46 -10.90
CA PRO A 14 5.40 10.36 -10.26
C PRO A 14 6.24 9.09 -10.09
N ILE A 15 7.12 8.80 -11.05
CA ILE A 15 8.04 7.66 -11.03
C ILE A 15 9.00 7.68 -9.83
N HIS A 16 9.24 8.87 -9.25
CA HIS A 16 10.08 8.99 -8.06
C HIS A 16 9.47 8.25 -6.86
N MET A 17 8.17 8.32 -6.67
CA MET A 17 7.49 7.60 -5.58
C MET A 17 7.57 6.08 -5.78
N HIS A 18 7.48 5.61 -7.02
CA HIS A 18 7.66 4.21 -7.34
C HIS A 18 9.06 3.71 -6.96
N THR A 19 10.11 4.45 -7.33
CA THR A 19 11.50 4.01 -7.12
C THR A 19 12.01 4.27 -5.69
N SER A 20 11.61 5.39 -5.07
CA SER A 20 12.14 5.82 -3.76
C SER A 20 11.39 5.23 -2.57
N MET A 21 10.07 5.08 -2.66
CA MET A 21 9.23 4.61 -1.56
C MET A 21 8.70 3.19 -1.80
N PHE A 22 7.94 2.97 -2.87
CA PHE A 22 7.29 1.69 -3.13
C PHE A 22 8.28 0.54 -3.29
N THR A 23 9.25 0.68 -4.20
CA THR A 23 10.26 -0.38 -4.44
C THR A 23 11.08 -0.67 -3.18
N LYS A 24 11.46 0.37 -2.43
CA LYS A 24 12.20 0.20 -1.17
C LYS A 24 11.35 -0.50 -0.10
N SER A 25 10.08 -0.18 -0.01
CA SER A 25 9.17 -0.84 0.94
C SER A 25 9.07 -2.35 0.63
N ILE A 26 8.95 -2.73 -0.64
CA ILE A 26 8.94 -4.15 -1.01
C ILE A 26 10.28 -4.81 -0.67
N LYS A 27 11.41 -4.18 -1.00
CA LYS A 27 12.76 -4.71 -0.66
C LYS A 27 12.95 -4.90 0.84
N PHE A 28 12.33 -4.07 1.67
CA PHE A 28 12.50 -4.08 3.13
C PHE A 28 11.46 -4.92 3.86
N LEU A 29 10.19 -4.94 3.42
CA LEU A 29 9.07 -5.54 4.14
C LEU A 29 8.65 -6.91 3.61
N ALA A 30 8.96 -7.23 2.34
CA ALA A 30 8.61 -8.50 1.74
C ALA A 30 9.52 -9.64 2.23
N SER A 31 8.99 -10.88 2.30
CA SER A 31 9.82 -12.06 2.43
C SER A 31 10.70 -12.24 1.19
N GLU A 32 11.72 -13.11 1.26
CA GLU A 32 12.57 -13.40 0.10
C GLU A 32 11.77 -13.95 -1.09
N GLU A 33 10.79 -14.80 -0.84
CA GLU A 33 9.91 -15.37 -1.86
C GLU A 33 9.03 -14.30 -2.51
N GLN A 34 8.43 -13.41 -1.71
CA GLN A 34 7.66 -12.28 -2.18
C GLN A 34 8.53 -11.32 -2.99
N ALA A 35 9.73 -11.00 -2.51
CA ALA A 35 10.67 -10.14 -3.21
C ALA A 35 11.11 -10.73 -4.57
N LYS A 36 11.45 -12.01 -4.62
CA LYS A 36 11.78 -12.71 -5.88
C LYS A 36 10.65 -12.65 -6.91
N ARG A 37 9.40 -12.69 -6.47
CA ARG A 37 8.23 -12.60 -7.35
C ARG A 37 7.93 -11.17 -7.80
N TRP A 38 7.99 -10.19 -6.89
CA TRP A 38 7.53 -8.84 -7.17
C TRP A 38 8.59 -7.95 -7.81
N LEU A 39 9.87 -8.03 -7.37
CA LEU A 39 10.91 -7.11 -7.82
C LEU A 39 11.14 -7.13 -9.34
N PRO A 40 11.15 -8.28 -10.05
CA PRO A 40 11.29 -8.25 -11.51
C PRO A 40 10.16 -7.50 -12.23
N LEU A 41 8.93 -7.58 -11.69
CA LEU A 41 7.77 -6.86 -12.25
C LEU A 41 7.83 -5.36 -11.96
N ILE A 42 8.38 -4.99 -10.82
CA ILE A 42 8.55 -3.62 -10.36
C ILE A 42 9.69 -2.94 -11.13
N ASP A 43 10.85 -3.57 -11.21
CA ASP A 43 12.04 -3.03 -11.88
C ASP A 43 11.83 -2.86 -13.41
N ASN A 44 10.98 -3.69 -14.02
CA ASN A 44 10.57 -3.59 -15.42
C ASN A 44 9.31 -2.74 -15.66
N PHE A 45 8.81 -2.03 -14.65
CA PHE A 45 7.60 -1.20 -14.69
C PHE A 45 6.32 -1.94 -15.16
N ASN A 46 6.28 -3.26 -15.06
CA ASN A 46 5.06 -4.04 -15.25
C ASN A 46 4.05 -3.81 -14.10
N ILE A 47 4.56 -3.35 -12.98
CA ILE A 47 3.81 -2.87 -11.81
C ILE A 47 4.30 -1.46 -11.50
N LEU A 48 3.39 -0.52 -11.41
CA LEU A 48 3.62 0.82 -10.88
C LEU A 48 3.00 0.91 -9.49
N GLY A 49 3.75 1.40 -8.52
CA GLY A 49 3.29 1.42 -7.15
C GLY A 49 3.43 2.74 -6.42
N CYS A 50 2.64 2.88 -5.38
CA CYS A 50 2.69 3.98 -4.41
C CYS A 50 2.79 3.45 -2.98
N TYR A 51 3.04 4.37 -2.04
CA TYR A 51 3.09 4.10 -0.61
C TYR A 51 1.90 4.78 0.08
N ALA A 52 0.90 3.99 0.51
CA ALA A 52 -0.38 4.45 1.01
C ALA A 52 -0.56 4.15 2.50
N GLN A 53 0.13 4.90 3.36
CA GLN A 53 0.05 4.77 4.81
C GLN A 53 -0.93 5.78 5.41
N THR A 54 -0.72 7.08 5.14
CA THR A 54 -1.45 8.19 5.74
C THR A 54 -2.94 8.13 5.44
N GLU A 55 -3.76 8.31 6.47
CA GLU A 55 -5.21 8.47 6.38
C GLU A 55 -5.62 9.93 6.61
N MET A 56 -6.83 10.32 6.20
CA MET A 56 -7.35 11.67 6.46
C MET A 56 -7.37 12.00 7.95
N GLY A 57 -7.69 11.03 8.79
CA GLY A 57 -7.73 11.18 10.24
C GLY A 57 -6.40 10.91 10.97
N HIS A 58 -5.41 10.30 10.28
CA HIS A 58 -4.21 9.77 10.93
C HIS A 58 -2.97 10.00 10.06
N GLY A 59 -2.24 11.08 10.35
CA GLY A 59 -0.93 11.38 9.76
C GLY A 59 0.20 10.82 10.63
N SER A 60 0.55 11.52 11.70
CA SER A 60 1.64 11.12 12.62
C SER A 60 1.27 9.94 13.52
N ASN A 61 0.00 9.77 13.85
CA ASN A 61 -0.49 8.65 14.66
C ASN A 61 -0.72 7.40 13.80
N VAL A 62 0.36 6.75 13.38
CA VAL A 62 0.30 5.52 12.56
C VAL A 62 -0.40 4.38 13.29
N ALA A 63 -0.23 4.27 14.61
CA ALA A 63 -0.93 3.27 15.43
C ALA A 63 -2.46 3.46 15.45
N GLY A 64 -2.94 4.67 15.12
CA GLY A 64 -4.35 5.01 15.02
C GLY A 64 -5.00 4.70 13.68
N ILE A 65 -4.30 4.12 12.71
CA ILE A 65 -4.85 3.75 11.40
C ILE A 65 -6.11 2.90 11.58
N GLU A 66 -7.19 3.31 10.89
CA GLU A 66 -8.53 2.72 11.00
C GLU A 66 -8.86 1.75 9.86
N THR A 67 -8.20 1.84 8.69
CA THR A 67 -8.35 0.83 7.63
C THR A 67 -8.04 -0.54 8.22
N THR A 68 -8.93 -1.51 8.05
CA THR A 68 -8.80 -2.87 8.59
C THR A 68 -8.41 -3.88 7.51
N ALA A 69 -7.73 -4.93 7.93
CA ALA A 69 -7.47 -6.15 7.17
C ALA A 69 -7.89 -7.34 8.04
N THR A 70 -9.08 -7.88 7.79
CA THR A 70 -9.61 -9.03 8.53
C THR A 70 -9.31 -10.32 7.79
N PHE A 71 -8.72 -11.29 8.47
CA PHE A 71 -8.35 -12.57 7.87
C PHE A 71 -9.55 -13.52 7.83
N ASP A 72 -9.92 -13.94 6.62
CA ASP A 72 -10.93 -14.99 6.40
C ASP A 72 -10.21 -16.35 6.32
N ILE A 73 -10.16 -17.06 7.45
CA ILE A 73 -9.49 -18.37 7.57
C ILE A 73 -10.05 -19.38 6.56
N LYS A 74 -11.38 -19.39 6.37
CA LYS A 74 -12.04 -20.37 5.47
C LYS A 74 -11.63 -20.20 4.01
N LYS A 75 -11.37 -18.96 3.58
CA LYS A 75 -11.00 -18.65 2.20
C LYS A 75 -9.50 -18.42 2.03
N ASN A 76 -8.75 -18.34 3.12
CA ASN A 76 -7.33 -17.96 3.14
C ASN A 76 -7.09 -16.64 2.41
N GLU A 77 -7.90 -15.62 2.75
CA GLU A 77 -7.89 -14.29 2.14
C GLU A 77 -7.98 -13.20 3.20
N TRP A 78 -7.47 -12.02 2.87
CA TRP A 78 -7.71 -10.79 3.63
C TRP A 78 -8.91 -10.04 3.07
N VAL A 79 -9.76 -9.52 3.94
CA VAL A 79 -10.82 -8.56 3.62
C VAL A 79 -10.35 -7.18 4.06
N ILE A 80 -10.03 -6.33 3.11
CA ILE A 80 -9.58 -4.95 3.37
C ILE A 80 -10.81 -4.04 3.35
N HIS A 81 -10.96 -3.23 4.42
CA HIS A 81 -12.10 -2.35 4.54
C HIS A 81 -11.71 -0.98 5.11
N THR A 82 -12.27 0.07 4.55
CA THR A 82 -12.14 1.46 5.00
C THR A 82 -13.45 1.88 5.66
N PRO A 83 -13.54 1.91 7.01
CA PRO A 83 -14.81 2.03 7.71
C PRO A 83 -15.45 3.42 7.64
N SER A 84 -14.67 4.45 7.39
CA SER A 84 -15.14 5.84 7.39
C SER A 84 -14.29 6.72 6.47
N ILE A 85 -14.75 7.95 6.21
CA ILE A 85 -13.96 8.93 5.45
C ILE A 85 -12.64 9.27 6.14
N ARG A 86 -12.56 9.19 7.46
CA ARG A 86 -11.32 9.42 8.23
C ARG A 86 -10.25 8.40 7.91
N ALA A 87 -10.66 7.17 7.56
CA ALA A 87 -9.80 6.06 7.19
C ALA A 87 -9.37 6.06 5.72
N TYR A 88 -9.87 6.98 4.88
CA TYR A 88 -9.41 7.09 3.50
C TYR A 88 -7.92 7.40 3.49
N LYS A 89 -7.13 6.56 2.77
CA LYS A 89 -5.75 6.91 2.45
C LYS A 89 -5.77 8.17 1.63
N PHE A 90 -5.01 9.18 2.06
CA PHE A 90 -5.10 10.50 1.46
C PHE A 90 -3.71 11.05 1.15
N TRP A 91 -3.57 11.64 0.00
CA TRP A 91 -2.43 12.33 -0.59
C TRP A 91 -1.20 11.52 -1.01
N PRO A 92 -1.10 10.18 -0.95
CA PRO A 92 0.05 9.49 -1.51
C PRO A 92 0.30 9.90 -2.96
N GLY A 93 1.56 10.21 -3.28
CA GLY A 93 1.97 10.48 -4.66
C GLY A 93 1.95 9.20 -5.50
N ASN A 94 1.76 9.35 -6.82
CA ASN A 94 1.60 8.26 -7.79
C ASN A 94 0.29 7.45 -7.65
N LEU A 95 -0.54 7.78 -6.67
CA LEU A 95 -1.78 7.06 -6.38
C LEU A 95 -2.94 7.48 -7.28
N GLY A 96 -3.05 8.77 -7.58
CA GLY A 96 -4.22 9.34 -8.22
C GLY A 96 -4.53 8.75 -9.59
N ARG A 97 -3.50 8.49 -10.40
CA ARG A 97 -3.63 8.05 -11.79
C ARG A 97 -2.77 6.87 -12.17
N HIS A 98 -1.50 6.80 -11.75
CA HIS A 98 -0.51 5.90 -12.35
C HIS A 98 -0.39 4.55 -11.65
N SER A 99 -0.52 4.47 -10.33
CA SER A 99 -0.27 3.23 -9.60
C SER A 99 -1.27 2.14 -9.92
N THR A 100 -0.76 0.95 -10.22
CA THR A 100 -1.53 -0.29 -10.33
C THR A 100 -1.59 -1.04 -9.01
N HIS A 101 -0.60 -0.80 -8.12
CA HIS A 101 -0.49 -1.42 -6.81
C HIS A 101 -0.15 -0.38 -5.74
N ALA A 102 -0.49 -0.70 -4.49
CA ALA A 102 -0.14 0.13 -3.34
C ALA A 102 0.48 -0.74 -2.24
N VAL A 103 1.55 -0.26 -1.61
CA VAL A 103 1.89 -0.71 -0.26
C VAL A 103 0.97 0.05 0.68
N THR A 104 0.03 -0.67 1.28
CA THR A 104 -1.00 -0.10 2.15
C THR A 104 -0.86 -0.64 3.56
N PHE A 105 -1.02 0.23 4.54
CA PHE A 105 -1.00 -0.16 5.96
C PHE A 105 -2.44 -0.28 6.45
N ALA A 106 -2.74 -1.41 7.10
CA ALA A 106 -4.06 -1.71 7.64
C ALA A 106 -3.94 -2.42 8.99
N ARG A 107 -4.93 -2.23 9.84
CA ARG A 107 -5.07 -2.88 11.13
C ARG A 107 -5.46 -4.34 10.93
N VAL A 108 -4.61 -5.24 11.36
CA VAL A 108 -4.76 -6.68 11.17
C VAL A 108 -5.66 -7.26 12.25
N ILE A 109 -6.75 -7.92 11.82
CA ILE A 109 -7.69 -8.62 12.68
C ILE A 109 -7.69 -10.09 12.29
N VAL A 110 -7.40 -10.98 13.23
CA VAL A 110 -7.47 -12.44 13.05
C VAL A 110 -8.22 -13.03 14.23
N SER A 111 -9.31 -13.76 13.98
CA SER A 111 -10.16 -14.36 15.02
C SER A 111 -10.55 -13.35 16.11
N ASP A 112 -10.98 -12.15 15.68
CA ASP A 112 -11.38 -11.01 16.54
C ASP A 112 -10.24 -10.38 17.38
N ASN A 113 -9.00 -10.84 17.24
CA ASN A 113 -7.84 -10.24 17.87
C ASN A 113 -7.20 -9.19 16.97
N ASP A 114 -6.86 -8.02 17.56
CA ASP A 114 -6.14 -6.92 16.90
C ASP A 114 -4.63 -7.09 17.07
N TYR A 115 -3.93 -7.28 15.97
CA TYR A 115 -2.47 -7.43 15.91
C TYR A 115 -1.74 -6.14 15.47
N GLY A 116 -2.45 -5.01 15.48
CA GLY A 116 -1.89 -3.72 15.10
C GLY A 116 -1.83 -3.48 13.60
N VAL A 117 -1.13 -2.43 13.22
CA VAL A 117 -1.06 -1.96 11.83
C VAL A 117 0.08 -2.64 11.09
N LEU A 118 -0.20 -3.29 9.97
CA LEU A 118 0.79 -4.04 9.18
C LEU A 118 0.72 -3.69 7.68
N PRO A 119 1.82 -3.89 6.92
CA PRO A 119 1.91 -3.54 5.51
C PRO A 119 1.39 -4.65 4.58
N PHE A 120 0.66 -4.24 3.56
CA PHE A 120 0.11 -5.09 2.52
C PHE A 120 0.52 -4.60 1.13
N MET A 121 0.83 -5.51 0.22
CA MET A 121 0.96 -5.25 -1.22
C MET A 121 -0.40 -5.51 -1.88
N ILE A 122 -1.12 -4.45 -2.24
CA ILE A 122 -2.49 -4.54 -2.72
C ILE A 122 -2.58 -4.09 -4.19
N PRO A 123 -3.10 -4.92 -5.12
CA PRO A 123 -3.48 -4.47 -6.45
C PRO A 123 -4.69 -3.56 -6.37
N ILE A 124 -4.61 -2.35 -6.94
CA ILE A 124 -5.67 -1.34 -6.88
C ILE A 124 -6.28 -1.05 -8.25
N ARG A 125 -5.52 -1.26 -9.33
CA ARG A 125 -5.99 -1.16 -10.72
C ARG A 125 -5.52 -2.34 -11.54
N SER A 126 -6.34 -2.73 -12.50
CA SER A 126 -6.02 -3.75 -13.48
C SER A 126 -4.81 -3.31 -14.33
N ARG A 127 -3.89 -4.21 -14.57
CA ARG A 127 -2.74 -3.97 -15.46
C ARG A 127 -3.11 -3.98 -16.95
N LYS A 128 -4.33 -4.46 -17.28
CA LYS A 128 -4.78 -4.59 -18.67
C LYS A 128 -5.44 -3.31 -19.19
N ASP A 129 -6.34 -2.74 -18.40
CA ASP A 129 -7.18 -1.60 -18.80
C ASP A 129 -7.06 -0.41 -17.85
N HIS A 130 -6.27 -0.56 -16.79
CA HIS A 130 -6.00 0.44 -15.76
C HIS A 130 -7.21 0.87 -14.93
N LEU A 131 -8.32 0.14 -15.03
CA LEU A 131 -9.51 0.42 -14.24
C LEU A 131 -9.34 -0.08 -12.79
N PRO A 132 -9.92 0.60 -11.80
CA PRO A 132 -9.96 0.11 -10.43
C PRO A 132 -10.65 -1.24 -10.33
N TYR A 133 -10.16 -2.11 -9.45
CA TYR A 133 -10.86 -3.35 -9.14
C TYR A 133 -12.17 -3.07 -8.39
N SER A 134 -13.14 -3.98 -8.52
CA SER A 134 -14.39 -3.91 -7.74
C SER A 134 -14.07 -3.89 -6.24
N GLY A 135 -14.69 -2.97 -5.49
CA GLY A 135 -14.39 -2.74 -4.08
C GLY A 135 -13.21 -1.79 -3.82
N VAL A 136 -12.53 -1.29 -4.84
CA VAL A 136 -11.49 -0.27 -4.72
C VAL A 136 -12.00 1.09 -5.20
N LYS A 137 -11.94 2.10 -4.33
CA LYS A 137 -12.22 3.50 -4.65
C LYS A 137 -10.91 4.26 -4.67
N VAL A 138 -10.49 4.72 -5.83
CA VAL A 138 -9.22 5.44 -6.01
C VAL A 138 -9.37 6.55 -7.02
N GLY A 139 -8.73 7.69 -6.76
CA GLY A 139 -8.75 8.85 -7.66
C GLY A 139 -7.74 9.92 -7.26
N ASP A 140 -7.65 10.95 -8.11
CA ASP A 140 -6.78 12.11 -7.94
C ASP A 140 -7.45 13.13 -7.00
N ILE A 141 -6.67 13.78 -6.14
CA ILE A 141 -7.21 14.82 -5.21
C ILE A 141 -7.39 16.19 -5.88
N GLY A 142 -7.03 16.33 -7.13
CA GLY A 142 -7.18 17.57 -7.89
C GLY A 142 -6.04 18.56 -7.74
N THR A 143 -6.30 19.81 -8.12
CA THR A 143 -5.34 20.90 -8.13
C THR A 143 -4.84 21.25 -6.72
N LYS A 144 -3.55 21.53 -6.61
CA LYS A 144 -2.85 21.88 -5.36
C LYS A 144 -2.15 23.23 -5.50
N MET A 145 -1.71 23.80 -4.39
CA MET A 145 -0.89 25.02 -4.39
C MET A 145 0.54 24.80 -4.93
N GLY A 146 0.95 23.54 -5.06
CA GLY A 146 2.24 23.12 -5.61
C GLY A 146 2.24 21.62 -5.85
N TYR A 147 3.33 21.07 -6.39
CA TYR A 147 3.43 19.65 -6.76
C TYR A 147 2.39 19.20 -7.79
N ASP A 148 1.97 20.06 -8.71
CA ASP A 148 0.92 19.77 -9.69
C ASP A 148 1.29 18.64 -10.66
N THR A 149 2.58 18.37 -10.84
CA THR A 149 3.06 17.23 -11.64
C THR A 149 2.93 15.88 -10.92
N MET A 150 2.71 15.90 -9.60
CA MET A 150 2.46 14.69 -8.82
C MET A 150 0.96 14.43 -8.75
N ASP A 151 0.53 13.25 -9.16
CA ASP A 151 -0.84 12.77 -9.03
C ASP A 151 -1.11 12.23 -7.61
N ASN A 152 -1.16 13.14 -6.65
CA ASN A 152 -1.58 12.78 -5.31
C ASN A 152 -3.01 12.24 -5.33
N GLY A 153 -3.26 11.15 -4.64
CA GLY A 153 -4.54 10.46 -4.71
C GLY A 153 -5.18 10.19 -3.36
N TYR A 154 -6.40 9.66 -3.44
CA TYR A 154 -7.11 9.04 -2.33
C TYR A 154 -7.38 7.56 -2.64
N LEU A 155 -7.51 6.73 -1.60
CA LEU A 155 -7.77 5.30 -1.73
C LEU A 155 -8.63 4.82 -0.57
N ALA A 156 -9.68 4.06 -0.90
CA ALA A 156 -10.52 3.39 0.07
C ALA A 156 -10.94 2.00 -0.43
N PHE A 157 -11.29 1.12 0.49
CA PHE A 157 -11.67 -0.24 0.21
C PHE A 157 -13.05 -0.55 0.78
N ASP A 158 -13.90 -1.19 -0.03
CA ASP A 158 -15.19 -1.68 0.40
C ASP A 158 -15.16 -3.21 0.38
N HIS A 159 -14.77 -3.81 1.52
CA HIS A 159 -14.64 -5.26 1.73
C HIS A 159 -13.85 -5.95 0.61
N TYR A 160 -12.79 -5.30 0.15
CA TYR A 160 -11.95 -5.77 -0.96
C TYR A 160 -11.13 -6.98 -0.54
N ARG A 161 -11.29 -8.08 -1.28
CA ARG A 161 -10.61 -9.35 -0.99
C ARG A 161 -9.28 -9.45 -1.72
N VAL A 162 -8.24 -9.83 -0.98
CA VAL A 162 -6.91 -10.09 -1.51
C VAL A 162 -6.35 -11.39 -0.93
N PRO A 163 -5.47 -12.10 -1.65
CA PRO A 163 -4.89 -13.35 -1.15
C PRO A 163 -4.14 -13.18 0.18
N ALA A 164 -4.02 -14.24 0.96
CA ALA A 164 -3.23 -14.26 2.21
C ALA A 164 -1.80 -13.73 2.02
N ASP A 165 -1.25 -13.91 0.82
CA ASP A 165 0.09 -13.47 0.45
C ASP A 165 0.20 -11.95 0.16
N ALA A 166 -0.90 -11.19 0.25
CA ALA A 166 -0.85 -9.73 0.20
C ALA A 166 -0.16 -9.10 1.42
N LEU A 167 -0.22 -9.74 2.59
CA LEU A 167 0.55 -9.33 3.77
C LEU A 167 2.05 -9.45 3.47
N LEU A 168 2.83 -8.40 3.73
CA LEU A 168 4.28 -8.41 3.56
C LEU A 168 4.94 -9.13 4.75
N LYS A 169 5.63 -10.25 4.49
CA LYS A 169 5.92 -11.31 5.47
C LYS A 169 7.35 -11.35 6.00
N ARG A 170 8.15 -10.29 5.87
CA ARG A 170 9.51 -10.33 6.44
C ARG A 170 9.53 -10.41 7.95
N PHE A 171 8.69 -9.61 8.61
CA PHE A 171 8.68 -9.46 10.07
C PHE A 171 7.46 -10.09 10.73
N VAL A 172 6.49 -10.52 9.96
CA VAL A 172 5.23 -11.10 10.44
C VAL A 172 4.78 -12.21 9.52
N ASN A 173 3.99 -13.14 10.04
CA ASN A 173 3.29 -14.13 9.24
C ASN A 173 1.92 -14.44 9.85
N VAL A 174 0.95 -14.79 9.01
CA VAL A 174 -0.30 -15.42 9.40
C VAL A 174 -0.44 -16.66 8.52
N ASP A 175 -0.58 -17.81 9.15
CA ASP A 175 -0.75 -19.06 8.43
C ASP A 175 -2.22 -19.30 8.00
N SER A 176 -2.48 -20.39 7.31
CA SER A 176 -3.83 -20.74 6.83
C SER A 176 -4.82 -21.07 7.96
N GLU A 177 -4.33 -21.35 9.18
CA GLU A 177 -5.13 -21.63 10.36
C GLU A 177 -5.43 -20.35 11.17
N GLY A 178 -4.83 -19.22 10.77
CA GLY A 178 -4.97 -17.94 11.46
C GLY A 178 -4.01 -17.76 12.63
N ASN A 179 -2.93 -18.55 12.73
CA ASN A 179 -1.92 -18.33 13.75
C ASN A 179 -1.02 -17.16 13.34
N PHE A 180 -0.93 -16.15 14.21
CA PHE A 180 -0.09 -14.98 14.01
C PHE A 180 1.32 -15.23 14.58
N GLU A 181 2.35 -14.98 13.79
CA GLU A 181 3.75 -15.09 14.17
C GLU A 181 4.48 -13.76 13.94
N LEU A 182 5.13 -13.24 14.97
CA LEU A 182 6.04 -12.09 14.86
C LEU A 182 7.47 -12.58 14.63
N ARG A 183 8.12 -12.08 13.55
CA ARG A 183 9.46 -12.46 13.10
C ARG A 183 10.42 -11.28 13.22
N GLY A 184 10.91 -10.96 14.40
CA GLY A 184 11.87 -9.86 14.62
C GLY A 184 11.29 -8.68 15.39
N ASP A 185 11.94 -7.51 15.25
CA ASP A 185 11.55 -6.32 15.98
C ASP A 185 10.34 -5.63 15.30
N PRO A 186 9.19 -5.50 15.96
CA PRO A 186 8.02 -4.84 15.40
C PRO A 186 8.25 -3.37 15.02
N ARG A 187 9.25 -2.70 15.62
CA ARG A 187 9.62 -1.32 15.28
C ARG A 187 10.23 -1.20 13.88
N ALA A 188 10.69 -2.30 13.28
CA ALA A 188 11.19 -2.33 11.91
C ALA A 188 10.08 -2.25 10.84
N ILE A 189 8.81 -2.33 11.24
CA ILE A 189 7.66 -2.30 10.31
C ILE A 189 7.26 -0.86 9.93
N TYR A 190 7.64 0.14 10.74
CA TYR A 190 7.24 1.54 10.57
C TYR A 190 8.37 2.44 10.12
#